data_d7adf4fb1f0259e5c9300fffeb249683
#
_entry.id   d7adf4fb1f0259e5c9300fffeb249683
#
_cell.length_a   1.000
_cell.length_b   1.000
_cell.length_c   1.000
_cell.angle_alpha   90.00
_cell.angle_beta   90.00
_cell.angle_gamma   90.00
#
_symmetry.space_group_name_H-M   'P 1'
#
loop_
_entity.id
_entity.type
_entity.pdbx_description
1 polymer ?
#
loop_
_entity_poly.entity_id
_entity_poly.type
_entity_poly.pdbx_seq_one_letter_code
_entity_poly.pdbx_strand_id
1 'polypeptide(L)'
;MRVFPKQAVAGVLAASAAYVGGWAALEPHSFYDSFPGLGRRWVSVLGAYDEHLVRDLGGLYLALMTISVLAALRSRAETFRLVGLAWEVFSVPHLAFHAAHLDMYEVGDRVRNVVALGGTVALAVVLLIPQRSPATRCRAG
;
A
#
# COMPACT_ATOMS: atom_id res chain seq x y z
N MET A 1 20.16 0.99 -7.57
CA MET A 1 19.65 1.16 -6.19
C MET A 1 20.02 -0.07 -5.38
N ARG A 2 20.49 0.07 -4.14
CA ARG A 2 20.89 -1.06 -3.30
C ARG A 2 19.67 -1.88 -2.87
N VAL A 3 19.86 -3.17 -2.54
CA VAL A 3 18.75 -4.08 -2.12
C VAL A 3 18.09 -3.62 -0.83
N PHE A 4 18.87 -3.14 0.13
CA PHE A 4 18.40 -2.69 1.44
C PHE A 4 17.24 -1.68 1.39
N PRO A 5 17.29 -0.61 0.58
CA PRO A 5 16.17 0.33 0.52
C PRO A 5 14.87 -0.31 -0.01
N LYS A 6 14.93 -1.30 -0.90
CA LYS A 6 13.72 -2.01 -1.36
C LYS A 6 13.12 -2.93 -0.30
N GLN A 7 13.95 -3.57 0.52
CA GLN A 7 13.45 -4.33 1.68
C GLN A 7 12.72 -3.44 2.66
N ALA A 8 13.29 -2.26 2.96
CA ALA A 8 12.64 -1.28 3.84
C ALA A 8 11.31 -0.79 3.24
N VAL A 9 11.26 -0.50 1.94
CA VAL A 9 10.02 -0.12 1.23
C VAL A 9 8.99 -1.23 1.32
N ALA A 10 9.37 -2.49 1.03
CA ALA A 10 8.47 -3.63 1.15
C ALA A 10 7.98 -3.82 2.61
N GLY A 11 8.84 -3.58 3.59
CA GLY A 11 8.48 -3.60 5.02
C GLY A 11 7.47 -2.51 5.40
N VAL A 12 7.63 -1.30 4.89
CA VAL A 12 6.67 -0.19 5.10
C VAL A 12 5.31 -0.52 4.47
N LEU A 13 5.31 -1.03 3.23
CA LEU A 13 4.08 -1.47 2.57
C LEU A 13 3.41 -2.62 3.34
N ALA A 14 4.19 -3.58 3.86
CA ALA A 14 3.66 -4.67 4.68
C ALA A 14 3.01 -4.15 5.97
N ALA A 15 3.67 -3.22 6.67
CA ALA A 15 3.15 -2.64 7.91
C ALA A 15 1.86 -1.84 7.67
N SER A 16 1.82 -1.04 6.61
CA SER A 16 0.61 -0.29 6.23
C SER A 16 -0.54 -1.23 5.88
N ALA A 17 -0.26 -2.29 5.13
CA ALA A 17 -1.26 -3.29 4.76
C ALA A 17 -1.75 -4.11 5.97
N ALA A 18 -0.88 -4.41 6.93
CA ALA A 18 -1.26 -5.06 8.19
C ALA A 18 -2.22 -4.18 9.00
N TYR A 19 -1.93 -2.88 9.07
CA TYR A 19 -2.77 -1.92 9.79
C TYR A 19 -4.17 -1.82 9.18
N VAL A 20 -4.24 -1.54 7.88
CA VAL A 20 -5.51 -1.39 7.16
C VAL A 20 -6.26 -2.72 7.12
N GLY A 21 -5.58 -3.79 6.69
CA GLY A 21 -6.18 -5.10 6.49
C GLY A 21 -6.63 -5.75 7.80
N GLY A 22 -5.81 -5.68 8.83
CA GLY A 22 -6.15 -6.20 10.15
C GLY A 22 -7.37 -5.50 10.74
N TRP A 23 -7.39 -4.16 10.71
CA TRP A 23 -8.52 -3.40 11.24
C TRP A 23 -9.80 -3.65 10.44
N ALA A 24 -9.75 -3.56 9.11
CA ALA A 24 -10.94 -3.78 8.27
C ALA A 24 -11.49 -5.22 8.37
N ALA A 25 -10.63 -6.23 8.47
CA ALA A 25 -11.06 -7.62 8.56
C ALA A 25 -11.62 -8.00 9.94
N LEU A 26 -11.02 -7.51 11.03
CA LEU A 26 -11.37 -7.91 12.39
C LEU A 26 -12.46 -7.04 13.00
N GLU A 27 -12.42 -5.72 12.76
CA GLU A 27 -13.34 -4.74 13.32
C GLU A 27 -13.93 -3.82 12.22
N PRO A 28 -14.69 -4.38 11.26
CA PRO A 28 -15.11 -3.68 10.05
C PRO A 28 -15.96 -2.44 10.31
N HIS A 29 -16.83 -2.47 11.30
CA HIS A 29 -17.66 -1.32 11.67
C HIS A 29 -16.82 -0.18 12.25
N SER A 30 -15.90 -0.51 13.15
CA SER A 30 -14.94 0.46 13.71
C SER A 30 -14.02 1.05 12.64
N PHE A 31 -13.56 0.23 11.70
CA PHE A 31 -12.79 0.69 10.55
C PHE A 31 -13.59 1.69 9.71
N TYR A 32 -14.81 1.34 9.34
CA TYR A 32 -15.67 2.20 8.55
C TYR A 32 -15.88 3.57 9.22
N ASP A 33 -16.17 3.58 10.52
CA ASP A 33 -16.50 4.81 11.25
C ASP A 33 -15.29 5.68 11.60
N SER A 34 -14.10 5.08 11.77
CA SER A 34 -12.99 5.74 12.45
C SER A 34 -11.67 5.70 11.72
N PHE A 35 -11.59 5.08 10.53
CA PHE A 35 -10.34 5.04 9.76
C PHE A 35 -10.00 6.44 9.20
N PRO A 36 -8.75 6.88 9.24
CA PRO A 36 -7.52 6.22 9.67
C PRO A 36 -7.17 6.42 11.16
N GLY A 37 -8.12 6.68 12.00
CA GLY A 37 -7.94 6.98 13.41
C GLY A 37 -7.81 8.48 13.69
N LEU A 38 -7.53 8.84 14.94
CA LEU A 38 -7.34 10.23 15.38
C LEU A 38 -8.57 11.13 15.13
N GLY A 39 -9.78 10.56 15.27
CA GLY A 39 -11.04 11.27 15.08
C GLY A 39 -11.42 11.55 13.62
N ARG A 40 -10.77 10.92 12.66
CA ARG A 40 -11.04 11.08 11.22
C ARG A 40 -12.00 10.02 10.72
N ARG A 41 -12.65 10.32 9.57
CA ARG A 41 -13.65 9.47 8.94
C ARG A 41 -13.47 9.44 7.43
N TRP A 42 -12.46 8.68 6.97
CA TRP A 42 -12.15 8.65 5.53
C TRP A 42 -13.00 7.66 4.75
N VAL A 43 -13.59 6.67 5.41
CA VAL A 43 -14.39 5.64 4.75
C VAL A 43 -15.86 6.00 4.79
N SER A 44 -16.39 6.34 5.96
CA SER A 44 -17.83 6.59 6.16
C SER A 44 -18.39 7.80 5.40
N VAL A 45 -17.54 8.74 4.98
CA VAL A 45 -17.97 9.88 4.15
C VAL A 45 -18.23 9.50 2.69
N LEU A 46 -17.76 8.34 2.23
CA LEU A 46 -17.85 7.91 0.83
C LEU A 46 -19.11 7.12 0.49
N GLY A 47 -19.82 6.60 1.46
CA GLY A 47 -21.03 5.81 1.22
C GLY A 47 -21.51 5.04 2.43
N ALA A 48 -22.58 4.29 2.27
CA ALA A 48 -23.17 3.48 3.33
C ALA A 48 -22.26 2.30 3.74
N TYR A 49 -22.40 1.89 5.01
CA TYR A 49 -21.67 0.73 5.52
C TYR A 49 -22.10 -0.57 4.82
N ASP A 50 -21.12 -1.31 4.35
CA ASP A 50 -21.28 -2.67 3.85
C ASP A 50 -20.18 -3.55 4.47
N GLU A 51 -20.56 -4.41 5.41
CA GLU A 51 -19.62 -5.26 6.14
C GLU A 51 -18.86 -6.20 5.22
N HIS A 52 -19.54 -6.76 4.22
CA HIS A 52 -18.91 -7.69 3.27
C HIS A 52 -17.79 -7.00 2.50
N LEU A 53 -18.06 -5.84 1.92
CA LEU A 53 -17.05 -5.06 1.18
C LEU A 53 -15.89 -4.61 2.08
N VAL A 54 -16.16 -4.21 3.32
CA VAL A 54 -15.09 -3.80 4.26
C VAL A 54 -14.21 -4.99 4.63
N ARG A 55 -14.79 -6.16 4.88
CA ARG A 55 -14.00 -7.39 5.16
C ARG A 55 -13.22 -7.88 3.94
N ASP A 56 -13.79 -7.78 2.74
CA ASP A 56 -13.10 -8.13 1.50
C ASP A 56 -11.90 -7.21 1.26
N LEU A 57 -12.07 -5.90 1.48
CA LEU A 57 -10.97 -4.95 1.48
C LEU A 57 -9.88 -5.35 2.49
N GLY A 58 -10.29 -5.74 3.70
CA GLY A 58 -9.39 -6.25 4.72
C GLY A 58 -8.60 -7.46 4.24
N GLY A 59 -9.27 -8.45 3.65
CA GLY A 59 -8.65 -9.64 3.06
C GLY A 59 -7.65 -9.31 1.95
N LEU A 60 -8.00 -8.37 1.06
CA LEU A 60 -7.10 -7.92 0.00
C LEU A 60 -5.82 -7.28 0.57
N TYR A 61 -5.94 -6.40 1.56
CA TYR A 61 -4.77 -5.80 2.21
C TYR A 61 -3.92 -6.84 2.94
N LEU A 62 -4.51 -7.85 3.59
CA LEU A 62 -3.75 -8.95 4.22
C LEU A 62 -3.02 -9.81 3.18
N ALA A 63 -3.58 -10.01 1.98
CA ALA A 63 -2.88 -10.63 0.87
C ALA A 63 -1.68 -9.79 0.39
N LEU A 64 -1.87 -8.47 0.22
CA LEU A 64 -0.78 -7.53 -0.10
C LEU A 64 0.30 -7.49 0.99
N MET A 65 -0.11 -7.53 2.27
CA MET A 65 0.82 -7.66 3.40
C MET A 65 1.69 -8.92 3.24
N THR A 66 1.06 -10.06 3.00
CA THR A 66 1.76 -11.36 2.92
C THR A 66 2.85 -11.35 1.85
N ILE A 67 2.52 -10.89 0.63
CA ILE A 67 3.51 -10.84 -0.46
C ILE A 67 4.58 -9.77 -0.21
N SER A 68 4.26 -8.67 0.47
CA SER A 68 5.21 -7.63 0.85
C SER A 68 6.21 -8.11 1.90
N VAL A 69 5.75 -8.88 2.89
CA VAL A 69 6.63 -9.56 3.87
C VAL A 69 7.58 -10.51 3.16
N LEU A 70 7.06 -11.33 2.23
CA LEU A 70 7.91 -12.26 1.46
C LEU A 70 8.98 -11.51 0.64
N ALA A 71 8.64 -10.35 0.05
CA ALA A 71 9.60 -9.53 -0.67
C ALA A 71 10.69 -8.95 0.26
N ALA A 72 10.29 -8.47 1.45
CA ALA A 72 11.24 -7.96 2.43
C ALA A 72 12.23 -9.04 2.91
N LEU A 73 11.75 -10.28 3.10
CA LEU A 73 12.56 -11.40 3.58
C LEU A 73 13.43 -12.03 2.49
N ARG A 74 12.91 -12.20 1.28
CA ARG A 74 13.59 -12.94 0.21
C ARG A 74 14.50 -12.09 -0.68
N SER A 75 14.33 -10.79 -0.74
CA SER A 75 15.20 -9.79 -1.41
C SER A 75 15.53 -10.06 -2.88
N ARG A 76 14.65 -10.76 -3.61
CA ARG A 76 14.84 -11.07 -5.04
C ARG A 76 14.22 -9.98 -5.90
N ALA A 77 14.91 -9.60 -6.98
CA ALA A 77 14.45 -8.56 -7.91
C ALA A 77 13.06 -8.88 -8.51
N GLU A 78 12.82 -10.13 -8.85
CA GLU A 78 11.53 -10.60 -9.38
C GLU A 78 10.41 -10.45 -8.34
N THR A 79 10.67 -10.82 -7.08
CA THR A 79 9.70 -10.69 -5.99
C THR A 79 9.33 -9.22 -5.76
N PHE A 80 10.31 -8.31 -5.76
CA PHE A 80 10.02 -6.87 -5.65
C PHE A 80 9.15 -6.36 -6.79
N ARG A 81 9.42 -6.79 -8.03
CA ARG A 81 8.61 -6.39 -9.19
C ARG A 81 7.18 -6.89 -9.09
N LEU A 82 6.99 -8.17 -8.74
CA LEU A 82 5.65 -8.76 -8.58
C LEU A 82 4.84 -8.03 -7.50
N VAL A 83 5.48 -7.75 -6.36
CA VAL A 83 4.83 -7.00 -5.28
C VAL A 83 4.51 -5.57 -5.69
N GLY A 84 5.47 -4.89 -6.34
CA GLY A 84 5.22 -3.54 -6.88
C GLY A 84 4.06 -3.51 -7.86
N LEU A 85 3.98 -4.46 -8.79
CA LEU A 85 2.85 -4.57 -9.73
C LEU A 85 1.52 -4.83 -9.03
N ALA A 86 1.49 -5.76 -8.06
CA ALA A 86 0.28 -6.04 -7.30
C ALA A 86 -0.24 -4.81 -6.54
N TRP A 87 0.67 -4.04 -5.93
CA TRP A 87 0.33 -2.79 -5.28
C TRP A 87 -0.17 -1.74 -6.27
N GLU A 88 0.44 -1.58 -7.45
CA GLU A 88 0.00 -0.61 -8.45
C GLU A 88 -1.40 -0.93 -9.00
N VAL A 89 -1.67 -2.20 -9.29
CA VAL A 89 -2.99 -2.64 -9.78
C VAL A 89 -4.11 -2.26 -8.80
N PHE A 90 -3.83 -2.30 -7.50
CA PHE A 90 -4.76 -1.87 -6.47
C PHE A 90 -4.71 -0.35 -6.23
N SER A 91 -3.53 0.21 -6.02
CA SER A 91 -3.37 1.57 -5.50
C SER A 91 -3.69 2.65 -6.52
N VAL A 92 -3.43 2.43 -7.81
CA VAL A 92 -3.71 3.43 -8.85
C VAL A 92 -5.21 3.67 -9.02
N PRO A 93 -6.07 2.65 -9.23
CA PRO A 93 -7.52 2.87 -9.27
C PRO A 93 -8.08 3.42 -7.96
N HIS A 94 -7.52 2.97 -6.81
CA HIS A 94 -7.93 3.42 -5.49
C HIS A 94 -7.63 4.92 -5.30
N LEU A 95 -6.43 5.37 -5.63
CA LEU A 95 -6.07 6.79 -5.62
C LEU A 95 -6.95 7.60 -6.58
N ALA A 96 -7.19 7.11 -7.80
CA ALA A 96 -8.03 7.78 -8.78
C ALA A 96 -9.46 7.97 -8.27
N PHE A 97 -10.03 6.96 -7.62
CA PHE A 97 -11.35 7.06 -6.99
C PHE A 97 -11.38 8.14 -5.92
N HIS A 98 -10.43 8.13 -4.98
CA HIS A 98 -10.36 9.13 -3.93
C HIS A 98 -10.12 10.54 -4.47
N ALA A 99 -9.27 10.68 -5.49
CA ALA A 99 -9.00 11.97 -6.14
C ALA A 99 -10.25 12.56 -6.81
N ALA A 100 -11.13 11.71 -7.34
CA ALA A 100 -12.41 12.13 -7.93
C ALA A 100 -13.48 12.50 -6.89
N HIS A 101 -13.29 12.14 -5.61
CA HIS A 101 -14.25 12.36 -4.52
C HIS A 101 -13.66 13.21 -3.37
N LEU A 102 -12.69 14.07 -3.68
CA LEU A 102 -12.03 14.91 -2.67
C LEU A 102 -12.99 15.92 -2.03
N ASP A 103 -14.06 16.30 -2.72
CA ASP A 103 -15.12 17.17 -2.21
C ASP A 103 -15.85 16.60 -0.99
N MET A 104 -15.86 15.28 -0.84
CA MET A 104 -16.45 14.57 0.30
C MET A 104 -15.66 14.77 1.60
N TYR A 105 -14.41 15.24 1.53
CA TYR A 105 -13.52 15.39 2.69
C TYR A 105 -13.35 16.84 3.12
N GLU A 106 -13.09 17.05 4.42
CA GLU A 106 -12.61 18.33 4.92
C GLU A 106 -11.25 18.70 4.31
N VAL A 107 -10.96 20.00 4.18
CA VAL A 107 -9.77 20.52 3.48
C VAL A 107 -8.47 19.85 3.97
N GLY A 108 -8.31 19.70 5.28
CA GLY A 108 -7.11 19.06 5.83
C GLY A 108 -7.00 17.57 5.49
N ASP A 109 -8.13 16.88 5.37
CA ASP A 109 -8.17 15.46 5.06
C ASP A 109 -8.01 15.17 3.57
N ARG A 110 -8.37 16.10 2.68
CA ARG A 110 -8.06 16.02 1.25
C ARG A 110 -6.57 15.86 1.01
N VAL A 111 -5.77 16.73 1.63
CA VAL A 111 -4.30 16.70 1.47
C VAL A 111 -3.74 15.40 2.06
N ARG A 112 -4.16 15.02 3.26
CA ARG A 112 -3.66 13.81 3.93
C ARG A 112 -4.01 12.55 3.16
N ASN A 113 -5.22 12.46 2.63
CA ASN A 113 -5.70 11.34 1.82
C ASN A 113 -4.82 11.18 0.55
N VAL A 114 -4.65 12.27 -0.21
CA VAL A 114 -3.81 12.27 -1.42
C VAL A 114 -2.35 11.92 -1.10
N VAL A 115 -1.80 12.46 -0.02
CA VAL A 115 -0.42 12.16 0.40
C VAL A 115 -0.26 10.71 0.82
N ALA A 116 -1.20 10.16 1.59
CA ALA A 116 -1.15 8.76 2.02
C ALA A 116 -1.27 7.79 0.83
N LEU A 117 -2.26 7.98 -0.02
CA LEU A 117 -2.50 7.10 -1.17
C LEU A 117 -1.43 7.29 -2.26
N GLY A 118 -1.06 8.54 -2.57
CA GLY A 118 0.03 8.83 -3.51
C GLY A 118 1.38 8.32 -3.01
N GLY A 119 1.63 8.38 -1.70
CA GLY A 119 2.79 7.79 -1.06
C GLY A 119 2.85 6.27 -1.27
N THR A 120 1.72 5.58 -1.15
CA THR A 120 1.64 4.13 -1.41
C THR A 120 2.00 3.80 -2.86
N VAL A 121 1.44 4.53 -3.83
CA VAL A 121 1.79 4.42 -5.26
C VAL A 121 3.29 4.66 -5.47
N ALA A 122 3.83 5.74 -4.91
CA ALA A 122 5.26 6.06 -5.04
C ALA A 122 6.17 4.95 -4.47
N LEU A 123 5.82 4.38 -3.33
CA LEU A 123 6.56 3.27 -2.73
C LEU A 123 6.51 2.01 -3.62
N ALA A 124 5.35 1.71 -4.20
CA ALA A 124 5.20 0.58 -5.12
C ALA A 124 6.03 0.78 -6.39
N VAL A 125 6.06 1.99 -6.97
CA VAL A 125 6.94 2.33 -8.11
C VAL A 125 8.41 2.10 -7.77
N VAL A 126 8.86 2.43 -6.55
CA VAL A 126 10.26 2.16 -6.12
C VAL A 126 10.60 0.68 -6.21
N LEU A 127 9.66 -0.23 -5.91
CA LEU A 127 9.90 -1.67 -6.06
C LEU A 127 10.07 -2.10 -7.53
N LEU A 128 9.46 -1.40 -8.47
CA LEU A 128 9.53 -1.68 -9.91
C LEU A 128 10.85 -1.26 -10.55
N ILE A 129 11.55 -0.28 -10.00
CA ILE A 129 12.80 0.23 -10.56
C ILE A 129 13.84 -0.90 -10.67
N PRO A 130 14.49 -1.12 -11.85
CA PRO A 130 15.50 -2.16 -12.01
C PRO A 130 16.67 -1.99 -11.04
N GLN A 131 17.15 -3.09 -10.47
CA GLN A 131 18.40 -3.09 -9.69
C GLN A 131 19.56 -3.21 -10.67
N ARG A 132 20.50 -2.28 -10.63
CA ARG A 132 21.77 -2.43 -11.36
C ARG A 132 22.58 -3.50 -10.66
N SER A 133 22.81 -4.64 -11.32
CA SER A 133 23.80 -5.61 -10.88
C SER A 133 25.18 -4.93 -10.89
N PRO A 134 26.03 -5.14 -9.87
CA PRO A 134 27.43 -4.74 -9.97
C PRO A 134 28.02 -5.43 -11.21
N ALA A 135 28.56 -4.64 -12.14
CA ALA A 135 29.26 -5.19 -13.29
C ALA A 135 30.34 -6.15 -12.77
N THR A 136 30.25 -7.42 -13.14
CA THR A 136 31.30 -8.40 -12.90
C THR A 136 32.56 -7.87 -13.60
N ARG A 137 33.52 -7.30 -12.85
CA ARG A 137 34.79 -6.97 -13.37
C ARG A 137 35.42 -8.29 -13.83
N CYS A 138 35.38 -8.58 -15.13
CA CYS A 138 36.23 -9.61 -15.70
C CYS A 138 37.69 -9.26 -15.32
N ARG A 139 38.26 -10.01 -14.39
CA ARG A 139 39.71 -10.04 -14.21
C ARG A 139 40.28 -10.64 -15.46
N ALA A 140 40.78 -9.80 -16.37
CA ALA A 140 41.75 -10.22 -17.35
C ALA A 140 43.01 -10.54 -16.56
N GLY A 141 43.34 -11.86 -16.48
CA GLY A 141 44.63 -12.39 -16.05
C GLY A 141 45.55 -12.55 -17.25
#